data_fb7ab9668230bf827f660d643b752e79
#
_entry.id   fb7ab9668230bf827f660d643b752e79
#
_cell.length_a   1.000
_cell.length_b   1.000
_cell.length_c   1.000
_cell.angle_alpha   90.00
_cell.angle_beta   90.00
_cell.angle_gamma   90.00
#
_symmetry.space_group_name_H-M   'P 1'
#
loop_
_entity.id
_entity.type
_entity.pdbx_description
1 polymer ?
#
loop_
_entity_poly.entity_id
_entity_poly.type
_entity_poly.pdbx_seq_one_letter_code
_entity_poly.pdbx_strand_id
1 'polypeptide(L)'
;LRSLVGSEMCIRDSINKRTLEALIRSGALDRLGPYYQDELKAYQASVDKNRAVLLASMEEAVQSAEQTARSAESGHMDLFGGLFAEPEADVYANHRKARELPIKERLKGEKDTLGIYLSGHPIDEYEGEIRRFARQRIVELKAARDTQTIAGMIVNLRVMKNKKGDKMGFITLDDRSGRIEASLFADAFASNQALLQNDALVV
;
A
#
# COMPACT_ATOMS: atom_id res chain seq x y z
N LEU A 1 -24.75 -33.04 -5.66
CA LEU A 1 -23.66 -33.00 -6.68
C LEU A 1 -23.77 -31.81 -7.67
N ARG A 2 -24.92 -31.07 -7.71
CA ARG A 2 -25.12 -29.89 -8.58
C ARG A 2 -24.68 -28.56 -7.96
N SER A 3 -24.32 -28.52 -6.68
CA SER A 3 -23.98 -27.29 -5.95
C SER A 3 -22.50 -26.91 -6.01
N LEU A 4 -21.62 -27.82 -6.40
CA LEU A 4 -20.16 -27.56 -6.44
C LEU A 4 -19.67 -26.96 -7.78
N VAL A 5 -20.38 -27.20 -8.87
CA VAL A 5 -19.99 -26.67 -10.20
C VAL A 5 -20.21 -25.16 -10.29
N GLY A 6 -21.16 -24.59 -9.55
CA GLY A 6 -21.39 -23.14 -9.53
C GLY A 6 -20.35 -22.34 -8.74
N SER A 7 -19.68 -22.95 -7.76
CA SER A 7 -18.67 -22.26 -6.94
C SER A 7 -17.29 -22.17 -7.64
N GLU A 8 -16.93 -23.19 -8.41
CA GLU A 8 -15.68 -23.16 -9.17
C GLU A 8 -15.72 -22.15 -10.33
N MET A 9 -16.88 -21.97 -10.96
CA MET A 9 -17.07 -20.97 -12.01
C MET A 9 -16.95 -19.52 -11.45
N CYS A 10 -17.47 -19.27 -10.24
CA CYS A 10 -17.32 -17.96 -9.58
C CYS A 10 -15.87 -17.64 -9.17
N ILE A 11 -15.05 -18.64 -8.89
CA ILE A 11 -13.64 -18.44 -8.53
C ILE A 11 -12.79 -18.10 -9.78
N ARG A 12 -13.06 -18.68 -10.91
CA ARG A 12 -12.36 -18.38 -12.18
C ARG A 12 -12.62 -16.95 -12.68
N ASP A 13 -13.81 -16.43 -12.50
CA ASP A 13 -14.19 -15.07 -12.91
C ASP A 13 -13.83 -13.98 -11.88
N SER A 14 -13.33 -14.34 -10.70
CA SER A 14 -13.19 -13.42 -9.57
C SER A 14 -11.84 -12.67 -9.51
N ILE A 15 -10.81 -13.11 -10.22
CA ILE A 15 -9.53 -12.40 -10.30
C ILE A 15 -9.58 -11.45 -11.50
N ASN A 16 -10.17 -10.29 -11.30
CA ASN A 16 -10.15 -9.23 -12.29
C ASN A 16 -8.86 -8.39 -12.18
N LYS A 17 -8.62 -7.54 -13.17
CA LYS A 17 -7.46 -6.63 -13.22
C LYS A 17 -7.30 -5.79 -11.95
N ARG A 18 -8.38 -5.31 -11.34
CA ARG A 18 -8.34 -4.53 -10.09
C ARG A 18 -7.88 -5.35 -8.90
N THR A 19 -8.35 -6.60 -8.80
CA THR A 19 -7.92 -7.52 -7.73
C THR A 19 -6.44 -7.84 -7.88
N LEU A 20 -5.97 -8.12 -9.09
CA LEU A 20 -4.56 -8.38 -9.35
C LEU A 20 -3.68 -7.17 -9.02
N GLU A 21 -4.10 -5.98 -9.45
CA GLU A 21 -3.43 -4.71 -9.10
C GLU A 21 -3.37 -4.51 -7.58
N ALA A 22 -4.46 -4.75 -6.85
CA ALA A 22 -4.49 -4.64 -5.40
C ALA A 22 -3.55 -5.65 -4.73
N LEU A 23 -3.46 -6.88 -5.22
CA LEU A 23 -2.53 -7.89 -4.72
C LEU A 23 -1.07 -7.49 -4.95
N ILE A 24 -0.73 -6.89 -6.09
CA ILE A 24 0.63 -6.37 -6.34
C ILE A 24 0.92 -5.19 -5.42
N ARG A 25 -0.01 -4.22 -5.32
CA ARG A 25 0.16 -3.02 -4.48
C ARG A 25 0.28 -3.36 -3.00
N SER A 26 -0.43 -4.39 -2.53
CA SER A 26 -0.34 -4.88 -1.15
C SER A 26 0.96 -5.65 -0.86
N GLY A 27 1.69 -6.08 -1.88
CA GLY A 27 2.87 -6.92 -1.74
C GLY A 27 2.61 -8.42 -1.67
N ALA A 28 1.36 -8.84 -1.82
CA ALA A 28 1.01 -10.27 -1.76
C ALA A 28 1.67 -11.09 -2.88
N LEU A 29 1.99 -10.46 -4.01
CA LEU A 29 2.62 -11.10 -5.16
C LEU A 29 4.12 -10.79 -5.29
N ASP A 30 4.75 -10.20 -4.28
CA ASP A 30 6.14 -9.76 -4.36
C ASP A 30 7.10 -10.92 -4.71
N ARG A 31 6.81 -12.15 -4.23
CA ARG A 31 7.61 -13.35 -4.52
C ARG A 31 7.61 -13.78 -5.98
N LEU A 32 6.64 -13.34 -6.75
CA LEU A 32 6.55 -13.67 -8.18
C LEU A 32 7.41 -12.72 -9.03
N GLY A 33 7.85 -11.61 -8.49
CA GLY A 33 8.58 -10.61 -9.25
C GLY A 33 10.08 -10.94 -9.40
N PRO A 34 10.72 -10.41 -10.45
CA PRO A 34 12.08 -10.78 -10.82
C PRO A 34 13.17 -10.24 -9.89
N TYR A 35 12.83 -9.32 -9.01
CA TYR A 35 13.76 -8.70 -8.06
C TYR A 35 13.48 -9.09 -6.62
N TYR A 36 12.64 -10.10 -6.38
CA TYR A 36 12.41 -10.61 -5.04
C TYR A 36 13.67 -11.26 -4.47
N GLN A 37 13.92 -11.02 -3.18
CA GLN A 37 15.02 -11.61 -2.43
C GLN A 37 14.51 -12.02 -1.04
N ASP A 38 14.95 -13.19 -0.56
CA ASP A 38 14.52 -13.71 0.75
C ASP A 38 15.12 -12.91 1.91
N GLU A 39 16.28 -12.27 1.71
CA GLU A 39 16.85 -11.38 2.72
C GLU A 39 16.09 -10.05 2.77
N LEU A 40 15.49 -9.75 3.92
CA LEU A 40 14.59 -8.59 4.10
C LEU A 40 15.25 -7.25 3.72
N LYS A 41 16.50 -7.02 4.09
CA LYS A 41 17.20 -5.75 3.77
C LYS A 41 17.44 -5.60 2.28
N ALA A 42 17.86 -6.67 1.62
CA ALA A 42 18.10 -6.69 0.18
C ALA A 42 16.78 -6.50 -0.58
N TYR A 43 15.70 -7.14 -0.11
CA TYR A 43 14.38 -6.98 -0.69
C TYR A 43 13.85 -5.54 -0.51
N GLN A 44 14.00 -4.92 0.66
CA GLN A 44 13.59 -3.53 0.86
C GLN A 44 14.23 -2.55 -0.11
N ALA A 45 15.45 -2.81 -0.58
CA ALA A 45 16.12 -1.99 -1.58
C ALA A 45 15.58 -2.19 -3.01
N SER A 46 14.90 -3.31 -3.28
CA SER A 46 14.43 -3.68 -4.61
C SER A 46 12.91 -3.70 -4.76
N VAL A 47 12.15 -3.53 -3.67
CA VAL A 47 10.69 -3.64 -3.66
C VAL A 47 10.00 -2.70 -4.66
N ASP A 48 10.46 -1.47 -4.77
CA ASP A 48 9.88 -0.47 -5.67
C ASP A 48 10.04 -0.88 -7.13
N LYS A 49 11.19 -1.43 -7.48
CA LYS A 49 11.48 -1.96 -8.81
C LYS A 49 10.69 -3.23 -9.08
N ASN A 50 10.61 -4.13 -8.09
CA ASN A 50 9.91 -5.39 -8.20
C ASN A 50 8.42 -5.19 -8.50
N ARG A 51 7.75 -4.37 -7.69
CA ARG A 51 6.33 -4.07 -7.88
C ARG A 51 6.06 -3.26 -9.15
N ALA A 52 6.98 -2.38 -9.56
CA ALA A 52 6.87 -1.65 -10.82
C ALA A 52 6.85 -2.61 -12.02
N VAL A 53 7.71 -3.61 -12.02
CA VAL A 53 7.75 -4.62 -13.10
C VAL A 53 6.50 -5.49 -13.07
N LEU A 54 6.04 -5.94 -11.89
CA LEU A 54 4.80 -6.70 -11.77
C LEU A 54 3.58 -5.92 -12.29
N LEU A 55 3.47 -4.62 -11.96
CA LEU A 55 2.39 -3.77 -12.46
C LEU A 55 2.47 -3.59 -13.99
N ALA A 56 3.66 -3.40 -14.53
CA ALA A 56 3.86 -3.22 -15.96
C ALA A 56 3.56 -4.50 -16.75
N SER A 57 3.87 -5.67 -16.21
CA SER A 57 3.63 -6.98 -16.86
C SER A 57 2.21 -7.50 -16.68
N MET A 58 1.40 -6.88 -15.82
CA MET A 58 0.08 -7.37 -15.43
C MET A 58 -0.86 -7.61 -16.61
N GLU A 59 -0.89 -6.71 -17.59
CA GLU A 59 -1.80 -6.78 -18.73
C GLU A 59 -1.43 -7.94 -19.66
N GLU A 60 -0.15 -8.10 -19.94
CA GLU A 60 0.38 -9.21 -20.74
C GLU A 60 0.16 -10.56 -20.05
N ALA A 61 0.37 -10.60 -18.73
CA ALA A 61 0.10 -11.80 -17.92
C ALA A 61 -1.36 -12.24 -17.97
N VAL A 62 -2.30 -11.29 -17.86
CA VAL A 62 -3.74 -11.57 -17.96
C VAL A 62 -4.10 -12.10 -19.35
N GLN A 63 -3.62 -11.44 -20.42
CA GLN A 63 -3.88 -11.88 -21.80
C GLN A 63 -3.31 -13.27 -22.07
N SER A 64 -2.09 -13.55 -21.61
CA SER A 64 -1.48 -14.87 -21.75
C SER A 64 -2.28 -15.95 -21.01
N ALA A 65 -2.72 -15.67 -19.79
CA ALA A 65 -3.55 -16.59 -19.01
C ALA A 65 -4.89 -16.87 -19.69
N GLU A 66 -5.56 -15.85 -20.24
CA GLU A 66 -6.81 -16.02 -21.00
C GLU A 66 -6.59 -16.87 -22.26
N GLN A 67 -5.49 -16.62 -22.98
CA GLN A 67 -5.16 -17.40 -24.17
C GLN A 67 -4.90 -18.86 -23.82
N THR A 68 -4.15 -19.13 -22.76
CA THR A 68 -3.88 -20.49 -22.28
C THR A 68 -5.16 -21.20 -21.87
N ALA A 69 -6.05 -20.49 -21.15
CA ALA A 69 -7.34 -21.05 -20.76
C ALA A 69 -8.20 -21.42 -21.97
N ARG A 70 -8.30 -20.56 -22.97
CA ARG A 70 -9.05 -20.85 -24.24
C ARG A 70 -8.45 -22.00 -25.00
N SER A 71 -7.12 -22.14 -25.06
CA SER A 71 -6.43 -23.25 -25.70
C SER A 71 -6.71 -24.57 -24.99
N ALA A 72 -6.75 -24.57 -23.68
CA ALA A 72 -7.09 -25.72 -22.85
C ALA A 72 -8.56 -26.17 -23.07
N GLU A 73 -9.50 -25.21 -23.17
CA GLU A 73 -10.92 -25.49 -23.42
C GLU A 73 -11.18 -26.05 -24.85
N SER A 74 -10.39 -25.61 -25.84
CA SER A 74 -10.53 -26.05 -27.22
C SER A 74 -9.94 -27.45 -27.48
N GLY A 75 -9.38 -28.09 -26.45
CA GLY A 75 -8.84 -29.46 -26.56
C GLY A 75 -7.57 -29.58 -27.41
N HIS A 76 -6.95 -28.47 -27.82
CA HIS A 76 -5.62 -28.46 -28.40
C HIS A 76 -4.56 -28.63 -27.28
N MET A 77 -4.55 -29.80 -26.65
CA MET A 77 -3.36 -30.26 -25.95
C MET A 77 -2.28 -30.48 -27.00
N ASP A 78 -1.29 -29.65 -26.99
CA ASP A 78 -0.09 -29.82 -27.81
C ASP A 78 0.55 -31.16 -27.42
N LEU A 79 0.32 -32.19 -28.27
CA LEU A 79 0.75 -33.58 -28.02
C LEU A 79 2.28 -33.68 -27.93
N PHE A 80 3.01 -32.61 -28.29
CA PHE A 80 4.47 -32.54 -28.36
C PHE A 80 5.07 -31.46 -27.49
N GLY A 81 4.28 -30.59 -26.84
CA GLY A 81 4.77 -29.45 -26.04
C GLY A 81 5.56 -29.80 -24.75
N GLY A 82 5.51 -31.06 -24.35
CA GLY A 82 6.29 -31.55 -23.19
C GLY A 82 7.69 -32.11 -23.52
N LEU A 83 8.04 -32.26 -24.80
CA LEU A 83 9.32 -32.86 -25.20
C LEU A 83 10.42 -31.83 -25.55
N PHE A 84 10.04 -30.59 -25.79
CA PHE A 84 10.95 -29.47 -26.01
C PHE A 84 10.57 -28.35 -25.05
N ALA A 85 10.97 -28.47 -23.78
CA ALA A 85 10.96 -27.36 -22.88
C ALA A 85 11.99 -26.36 -23.42
N GLU A 86 11.52 -25.36 -24.17
CA GLU A 86 12.33 -24.16 -24.40
C GLU A 86 12.71 -23.60 -23.02
N PRO A 87 13.96 -23.11 -22.86
CA PRO A 87 14.33 -22.44 -21.60
C PRO A 87 13.28 -21.37 -21.31
N GLU A 88 12.69 -21.39 -20.11
CA GLU A 88 11.63 -20.47 -19.70
C GLU A 88 12.06 -19.06 -20.08
N ALA A 89 11.43 -18.51 -21.12
CA ALA A 89 11.70 -17.17 -21.56
C ALA A 89 11.42 -16.25 -20.37
N ASP A 90 12.33 -15.36 -20.05
CA ASP A 90 12.14 -14.39 -18.96
C ASP A 90 10.87 -13.57 -19.23
N VAL A 91 9.78 -13.97 -18.60
CA VAL A 91 8.45 -13.34 -18.74
C VAL A 91 8.46 -11.85 -18.43
N TYR A 92 9.50 -11.35 -17.76
CA TYR A 92 9.65 -9.96 -17.40
C TYR A 92 10.63 -9.19 -18.30
N ALA A 93 11.23 -9.82 -19.32
CA ALA A 93 12.28 -9.22 -20.14
C ALA A 93 11.88 -7.84 -20.70
N ASN A 94 10.67 -7.74 -21.23
CA ASN A 94 10.10 -6.51 -21.82
C ASN A 94 9.83 -5.41 -20.77
N HIS A 95 9.62 -5.79 -19.50
CA HIS A 95 9.16 -4.91 -18.43
C HIS A 95 10.28 -4.53 -17.44
N ARG A 96 11.47 -5.11 -17.54
CA ARG A 96 12.62 -4.80 -16.66
C ARG A 96 13.02 -3.33 -16.65
N LYS A 97 12.67 -2.57 -17.71
CA LYS A 97 12.92 -1.12 -17.83
C LYS A 97 11.82 -0.26 -17.22
N ALA A 98 10.79 -0.86 -16.61
CA ALA A 98 9.74 -0.11 -15.93
C ALA A 98 10.37 0.85 -14.90
N ARG A 99 9.84 2.07 -14.83
CA ARG A 99 10.27 3.05 -13.83
C ARG A 99 9.92 2.56 -12.44
N GLU A 100 10.86 2.66 -11.51
CA GLU A 100 10.63 2.34 -10.11
C GLU A 100 9.45 3.13 -9.54
N LEU A 101 8.67 2.49 -8.67
CA LEU A 101 7.59 3.17 -7.97
C LEU A 101 8.19 4.19 -6.99
N PRO A 102 7.71 5.43 -6.99
CA PRO A 102 8.04 6.36 -5.91
C PRO A 102 7.55 5.78 -4.56
N ILE A 103 8.35 5.95 -3.51
CA ILE A 103 8.01 5.48 -2.15
C ILE A 103 6.60 5.92 -1.73
N LYS A 104 6.21 7.16 -2.06
CA LYS A 104 4.86 7.68 -1.78
C LYS A 104 3.75 6.88 -2.46
N GLU A 105 3.95 6.47 -3.72
CA GLU A 105 2.97 5.65 -4.45
C GLU A 105 2.88 4.24 -3.88
N ARG A 106 4.01 3.64 -3.52
CA ARG A 106 4.04 2.34 -2.88
C ARG A 106 3.28 2.34 -1.55
N LEU A 107 3.62 3.28 -0.66
CA LEU A 107 2.98 3.41 0.65
C LEU A 107 1.49 3.74 0.52
N LYS A 108 1.13 4.59 -0.43
CA LYS A 108 -0.29 4.85 -0.74
C LYS A 108 -1.00 3.59 -1.21
N GLY A 109 -0.39 2.82 -2.10
CA GLY A 109 -0.95 1.54 -2.55
C GLY A 109 -1.18 0.54 -1.42
N GLU A 110 -0.24 0.42 -0.48
CA GLU A 110 -0.41 -0.41 0.72
C GLU A 110 -1.58 0.09 1.58
N LYS A 111 -1.65 1.39 1.85
CA LYS A 111 -2.73 1.98 2.65
C LYS A 111 -4.09 1.81 2.00
N ASP A 112 -4.20 2.07 0.70
CA ASP A 112 -5.46 1.97 -0.05
C ASP A 112 -5.98 0.52 -0.10
N THR A 113 -5.08 -0.47 -0.07
CA THR A 113 -5.43 -1.90 -0.17
C THR A 113 -5.56 -2.58 1.18
N LEU A 114 -4.67 -2.31 2.12
CA LEU A 114 -4.56 -2.98 3.43
C LEU A 114 -5.08 -2.12 4.59
N GLY A 115 -5.24 -0.81 4.37
CA GLY A 115 -5.55 0.16 5.44
C GLY A 115 -4.35 0.52 6.33
N ILE A 116 -3.17 -0.04 6.06
CA ILE A 116 -1.94 0.18 6.83
C ILE A 116 -0.75 0.41 5.91
N TYR A 117 0.32 1.01 6.43
CA TYR A 117 1.64 1.06 5.81
C TYR A 117 2.43 -0.17 6.24
N LEU A 118 2.88 -1.00 5.30
CA LEU A 118 3.57 -2.26 5.57
C LEU A 118 5.09 -2.13 5.44
N SER A 119 5.55 -1.56 4.33
CA SER A 119 6.97 -1.56 3.97
C SER A 119 7.74 -0.29 4.37
N GLY A 120 7.08 0.65 5.03
CA GLY A 120 7.66 1.90 5.50
C GLY A 120 6.61 2.80 6.10
N HIS A 121 6.98 4.02 6.47
CA HIS A 121 6.02 5.02 6.94
C HIS A 121 6.30 6.36 6.25
N PRO A 122 5.27 7.13 5.83
CA PRO A 122 5.48 8.41 5.15
C PRO A 122 6.29 9.42 5.97
N ILE A 123 6.25 9.30 7.30
CA ILE A 123 7.01 10.15 8.22
C ILE A 123 8.53 9.96 8.13
N ASP A 124 8.98 8.80 7.63
CA ASP A 124 10.42 8.46 7.56
C ASP A 124 11.20 9.44 6.68
N GLU A 125 10.55 10.00 5.65
CA GLU A 125 11.14 11.02 4.76
C GLU A 125 11.45 12.33 5.51
N TYR A 126 10.68 12.63 6.55
CA TYR A 126 10.77 13.87 7.32
C TYR A 126 11.44 13.70 8.68
N GLU A 127 11.93 12.51 9.02
CA GLU A 127 12.46 12.21 10.36
C GLU A 127 13.58 13.20 10.78
N GLY A 128 14.47 13.56 9.85
CA GLY A 128 15.56 14.50 10.10
C GLY A 128 15.08 15.91 10.43
N GLU A 129 13.98 16.37 9.84
CA GLU A 129 13.39 17.67 10.09
C GLU A 129 12.57 17.65 11.40
N ILE A 130 11.76 16.61 11.58
CA ILE A 130 10.90 16.44 12.76
C ILE A 130 11.70 16.47 14.04
N ARG A 131 12.86 15.80 14.09
CA ARG A 131 13.73 15.78 15.28
C ARG A 131 14.21 17.16 15.74
N ARG A 132 14.18 18.16 14.86
CA ARG A 132 14.52 19.55 15.22
C ARG A 132 13.42 20.24 15.99
N PHE A 133 12.16 19.87 15.77
CA PHE A 133 10.98 20.49 16.36
C PHE A 133 10.39 19.64 17.49
N ALA A 134 10.24 18.32 17.27
CA ALA A 134 9.69 17.39 18.23
C ALA A 134 10.77 16.38 18.65
N ARG A 135 11.26 16.54 19.87
CA ARG A 135 12.32 15.67 20.42
C ARG A 135 11.80 14.35 20.95
N GLN A 136 10.54 14.33 21.38
CA GLN A 136 9.89 13.16 21.96
C GLN A 136 9.01 12.47 20.92
N ARG A 137 9.00 11.15 20.95
CA ARG A 137 8.06 10.34 20.19
C ARG A 137 6.76 10.14 20.94
N ILE A 138 5.67 9.84 20.23
CA ILE A 138 4.36 9.63 20.83
C ILE A 138 4.40 8.57 21.94
N VAL A 139 5.13 7.47 21.72
CA VAL A 139 5.27 6.39 22.72
C VAL A 139 5.97 6.84 24.01
N GLU A 140 6.76 7.91 23.97
CA GLU A 140 7.52 8.43 25.10
C GLU A 140 6.75 9.49 25.90
N LEU A 141 5.59 9.92 25.39
CA LEU A 141 4.78 10.96 26.02
C LEU A 141 4.29 10.52 27.40
N LYS A 142 4.40 11.42 28.33
CA LYS A 142 3.87 11.28 29.69
C LYS A 142 2.96 12.45 30.00
N ALA A 143 1.92 12.19 30.77
CA ALA A 143 1.04 13.26 31.23
C ALA A 143 1.86 14.32 32.01
N ALA A 144 1.85 15.55 31.52
CA ALA A 144 2.55 16.70 32.10
C ALA A 144 1.62 17.90 32.09
N ARG A 145 1.97 18.88 32.96
CA ARG A 145 1.28 20.19 32.98
C ARG A 145 1.83 21.14 31.92
N ASP A 146 3.07 20.93 31.54
CA ASP A 146 3.78 21.76 30.57
C ASP A 146 3.41 21.34 29.13
N THR A 147 3.49 22.33 28.23
CA THR A 147 3.28 22.09 26.80
C THR A 147 4.35 21.15 26.25
N GLN A 148 3.92 20.11 25.56
CA GLN A 148 4.77 19.16 24.88
C GLN A 148 4.60 19.33 23.38
N THR A 149 5.70 19.36 22.62
CA THR A 149 5.68 19.43 21.17
C THR A 149 5.82 18.02 20.59
N ILE A 150 4.85 17.62 19.80
CA ILE A 150 4.83 16.34 19.10
C ILE A 150 4.67 16.56 17.61
N ALA A 151 5.15 15.62 16.82
CA ALA A 151 4.92 15.58 15.37
C ALA A 151 4.31 14.26 14.97
N GLY A 152 3.46 14.26 13.96
CA GLY A 152 2.86 13.04 13.45
C GLY A 152 2.06 13.28 12.18
N MET A 153 1.75 12.18 11.50
CA MET A 153 0.84 12.16 10.36
C MET A 153 -0.60 12.10 10.86
N ILE A 154 -1.48 12.89 10.29
CA ILE A 154 -2.92 12.82 10.57
C ILE A 154 -3.47 11.56 9.87
N VAL A 155 -3.74 10.52 10.64
CA VAL A 155 -4.32 9.27 10.09
C VAL A 155 -5.84 9.27 10.12
N ASN A 156 -6.44 10.11 10.97
CA ASN A 156 -7.89 10.29 11.03
C ASN A 156 -8.21 11.71 11.48
N LEU A 157 -9.21 12.30 10.85
CA LEU A 157 -9.78 13.61 11.20
C LEU A 157 -11.30 13.48 11.33
N ARG A 158 -11.82 13.78 12.50
CA ARG A 158 -13.25 13.83 12.77
C ARG A 158 -13.63 15.22 13.22
N VAL A 159 -14.60 15.84 12.55
CA VAL A 159 -15.09 17.19 12.88
C VAL A 159 -16.46 17.05 13.53
N MET A 160 -16.66 17.73 14.65
CA MET A 160 -17.92 17.78 15.39
C MET A 160 -18.27 19.23 15.72
N LYS A 161 -19.53 19.48 16.04
CA LYS A 161 -20.00 20.77 16.58
C LYS A 161 -20.13 20.65 18.10
N ASN A 162 -19.65 21.65 18.81
CA ASN A 162 -19.86 21.78 20.24
C ASN A 162 -21.31 22.21 20.55
N LYS A 163 -21.67 22.29 21.84
CA LYS A 163 -23.00 22.74 22.26
C LYS A 163 -23.33 24.18 21.87
N LYS A 164 -22.34 24.99 21.56
CA LYS A 164 -22.49 26.38 21.09
C LYS A 164 -22.60 26.48 19.57
N GLY A 165 -22.44 25.39 18.85
CA GLY A 165 -22.49 25.33 17.38
C GLY A 165 -21.14 25.49 16.70
N ASP A 166 -20.04 25.75 17.45
CA ASP A 166 -18.71 25.91 16.89
C ASP A 166 -18.11 24.55 16.48
N LYS A 167 -17.31 24.55 15.42
CA LYS A 167 -16.63 23.34 14.95
C LYS A 167 -15.42 23.02 15.82
N MET A 168 -15.25 21.76 16.16
CA MET A 168 -14.10 21.20 16.85
C MET A 168 -13.55 20.03 16.04
N GLY A 169 -12.24 19.82 16.08
CA GLY A 169 -11.57 18.70 15.43
C GLY A 169 -11.05 17.67 16.42
N PHE A 170 -11.12 16.41 16.06
CA PHE A 170 -10.43 15.32 16.74
C PHE A 170 -9.53 14.68 15.70
N ILE A 171 -8.23 14.73 15.93
CA ILE A 171 -7.23 14.18 15.03
C ILE A 171 -6.52 13.02 15.71
N THR A 172 -6.27 11.97 14.95
CA THR A 172 -5.39 10.89 15.39
C THR A 172 -4.06 11.08 14.67
N LEU A 173 -3.00 11.27 15.44
CA LEU A 173 -1.64 11.40 14.97
C LEU A 173 -0.92 10.05 15.09
N ASP A 174 -0.12 9.73 14.09
CA ASP A 174 0.75 8.54 14.03
C ASP A 174 2.18 9.00 13.69
N ASP A 175 3.16 8.66 14.53
CA ASP A 175 4.58 8.94 14.32
C ASP A 175 5.40 7.65 14.10
N ARG A 176 4.74 6.53 13.76
CA ARG A 176 5.31 5.20 13.66
C ARG A 176 5.64 4.55 15.02
N SER A 177 5.92 5.33 16.07
CA SER A 177 6.16 4.78 17.42
C SER A 177 4.88 4.48 18.16
N GLY A 178 3.81 5.22 17.85
CA GLY A 178 2.51 5.08 18.48
C GLY A 178 1.48 6.03 17.87
N ARG A 179 0.26 5.94 18.39
CA ARG A 179 -0.87 6.81 18.02
C ARG A 179 -1.38 7.57 19.21
N ILE A 180 -1.76 8.83 18.97
CA ILE A 180 -2.41 9.66 19.98
C ILE A 180 -3.58 10.42 19.37
N GLU A 181 -4.66 10.55 20.13
CA GLU A 181 -5.77 11.41 19.74
C GLU A 181 -5.59 12.80 20.38
N ALA A 182 -5.68 13.84 19.57
CA ALA A 182 -5.64 15.22 20.00
C ALA A 182 -6.95 15.91 19.65
N SER A 183 -7.45 16.72 20.62
CA SER A 183 -8.66 17.51 20.46
C SER A 183 -8.31 18.96 20.15
N LEU A 184 -8.79 19.43 19.01
CA LEU A 184 -8.66 20.85 18.62
C LEU A 184 -9.97 21.57 18.95
N PHE A 185 -9.91 22.43 19.95
CA PHE A 185 -11.03 23.30 20.29
C PHE A 185 -11.28 24.35 19.21
N ALA A 186 -12.44 25.00 19.26
CA ALA A 186 -12.95 25.84 18.19
C ALA A 186 -11.94 26.83 17.61
N ASP A 187 -11.22 27.57 18.46
CA ASP A 187 -10.25 28.57 18.02
C ASP A 187 -9.06 27.93 17.30
N ALA A 188 -8.49 26.87 17.89
CA ALA A 188 -7.39 26.13 17.30
C ALA A 188 -7.79 25.44 16.00
N PHE A 189 -9.02 24.90 15.96
CA PHE A 189 -9.55 24.28 14.74
C PHE A 189 -9.74 25.30 13.62
N ALA A 190 -10.36 26.45 13.91
CA ALA A 190 -10.63 27.49 12.91
C ALA A 190 -9.32 28.05 12.34
N SER A 191 -8.33 28.30 13.18
CA SER A 191 -7.03 28.85 12.76
C SER A 191 -6.21 27.91 11.89
N ASN A 192 -6.39 26.59 12.05
CA ASN A 192 -5.57 25.58 11.38
C ASN A 192 -6.34 24.69 10.41
N GLN A 193 -7.61 24.99 10.13
CA GLN A 193 -8.48 24.13 9.32
C GLN A 193 -7.88 23.76 7.95
N ALA A 194 -7.13 24.67 7.32
CA ALA A 194 -6.50 24.43 6.02
C ALA A 194 -5.38 23.38 6.07
N LEU A 195 -4.75 23.19 7.24
CA LEU A 195 -3.66 22.22 7.45
C LEU A 195 -4.18 20.84 7.89
N LEU A 196 -5.42 20.78 8.36
CA LEU A 196 -6.02 19.56 8.91
C LEU A 196 -6.59 18.70 7.79
N GLN A 197 -5.74 17.88 7.19
CA GLN A 197 -6.12 16.92 6.16
C GLN A 197 -5.54 15.54 6.51
N ASN A 198 -6.23 14.46 6.10
CA ASN A 198 -5.65 13.13 6.22
C ASN A 198 -4.34 13.06 5.44
N ASP A 199 -3.38 12.33 5.99
CA ASP A 199 -2.02 12.19 5.46
C ASP A 199 -1.18 13.47 5.46
N ALA A 200 -1.62 14.54 6.15
CA ALA A 200 -0.80 15.71 6.41
C ALA A 200 0.14 15.45 7.60
N LEU A 201 1.41 15.88 7.46
CA LEU A 201 2.36 15.94 8.56
C LEU A 201 2.14 17.24 9.33
N VAL A 202 2.00 17.15 10.64
CA VAL A 202 1.83 18.30 11.54
C VAL A 202 2.75 18.20 12.75
N VAL A 203 3.04 19.37 13.32
CA VAL A 203 3.82 19.53 14.56
C VAL A 203 3.00 20.31 15.54
#